data_7af9ca463dfb8a2ab8b8977c887cd69d
#
_entry.id   7af9ca463dfb8a2ab8b8977c887cd69d
#
_cell.length_a   1.000
_cell.length_b   1.000
_cell.length_c   1.000
_cell.angle_alpha   90.00
_cell.angle_beta   90.00
_cell.angle_gamma   90.00
#
_symmetry.space_group_name_H-M   'P 1'
#
loop_
_entity.id
_entity.type
_entity.pdbx_description
1 polymer ?
#
loop_
_entity_poly.entity_id
_entity_poly.type
_entity_poly.pdbx_seq_one_letter_code
_entity_poly.pdbx_strand_id
1 'polypeptide(L)' 'RVQKEIDYQLGFKASIEKKLSNERFVNNAPEAVVAGERKKLSDANSKIETLRETLAALK' A
#
# COMPACT_ATOMS: atom_id res chain seq x y z
N ARG A 1 -9.84 -12.10 -9.07
CA ARG A 1 -10.12 -11.24 -10.21
C ARG A 1 -9.55 -9.85 -9.97
N VAL A 2 -9.47 -9.05 -11.01
CA VAL A 2 -8.80 -7.75 -10.93
C VAL A 2 -9.40 -6.87 -9.84
N GLN A 3 -10.72 -6.78 -9.77
CA GLN A 3 -11.37 -5.94 -8.76
C GLN A 3 -11.07 -6.41 -7.34
N LYS A 4 -11.05 -7.71 -7.11
CA LYS A 4 -10.71 -8.24 -5.79
C LYS A 4 -9.26 -7.94 -5.44
N GLU A 5 -8.37 -7.98 -6.42
CA GLU A 5 -6.96 -7.65 -6.18
C GLU A 5 -6.79 -6.18 -5.84
N ILE A 6 -7.53 -5.31 -6.52
CA ILE A 6 -7.52 -3.89 -6.21
C ILE A 6 -8.00 -3.67 -4.78
N ASP A 7 -9.12 -4.30 -4.40
CA ASP A 7 -9.66 -4.18 -3.05
C ASP A 7 -8.68 -4.67 -2.01
N TYR A 8 -8.00 -5.79 -2.28
CA TYR A 8 -6.98 -6.32 -1.39
C TYR A 8 -5.83 -5.33 -1.21
N GLN A 9 -5.34 -4.79 -2.32
CA GLN A 9 -4.22 -3.83 -2.28
C GLN A 9 -4.61 -2.53 -1.59
N LEU A 10 -5.85 -2.08 -1.78
CA LEU A 10 -6.34 -0.89 -1.09
C LEU A 10 -6.37 -1.09 0.42
N GLY A 11 -6.80 -2.28 0.87
CA GLY A 11 -6.79 -2.61 2.29
C GLY A 11 -5.37 -2.69 2.84
N PHE A 12 -4.46 -3.31 2.09
CA PHE A 12 -3.06 -3.41 2.46
C PHE A 12 -2.43 -2.02 2.56
N LYS A 13 -2.67 -1.20 1.55
CA LYS A 13 -2.18 0.18 1.53
C LYS A 13 -2.70 0.98 2.73
N ALA A 14 -4.00 0.88 3.00
CA ALA A 14 -4.62 1.59 4.11
C ALA A 14 -4.00 1.20 5.44
N SER A 15 -3.71 -0.09 5.64
CA SER A 15 -3.06 -0.58 6.84
C SER A 15 -1.69 0.04 7.03
N ILE A 16 -0.91 0.11 5.94
CA ILE A 16 0.43 0.69 6.00
C ILE A 16 0.36 2.19 6.27
N GLU A 17 -0.56 2.89 5.60
CA GLU A 17 -0.74 4.32 5.82
C GLU A 17 -1.12 4.61 7.27
N LYS A 18 -1.97 3.77 7.85
CA LYS A 18 -2.36 3.90 9.23
C LYS A 18 -1.16 3.77 10.16
N LYS A 19 -0.31 2.79 9.90
CA LYS A 19 0.92 2.60 10.68
C LYS A 19 1.84 3.81 10.57
N LEU A 20 2.05 4.30 9.36
CA LEU A 20 2.94 5.42 9.13
C LEU A 20 2.39 6.74 9.66
N SER A 21 1.06 6.83 9.82
CA SER A 21 0.43 8.01 10.43
C SER A 21 0.49 7.97 11.96
N ASN A 22 0.82 6.82 12.53
CA ASN A 22 0.89 6.67 13.97
C ASN A 22 2.26 7.14 14.46
N GLU A 23 2.28 8.27 15.13
CA GLU A 23 3.53 8.85 15.63
C GLU A 23 4.27 7.91 16.56
N ARG A 24 3.55 7.17 17.38
CA ARG A 24 4.17 6.21 18.29
C ARG A 24 4.92 5.14 17.53
N PHE A 25 4.31 4.64 16.48
CA PHE A 25 4.95 3.62 15.65
C PHE A 25 6.21 4.19 14.98
N VAL A 26 6.09 5.35 14.35
CA VAL A 26 7.20 5.97 13.63
C VAL A 26 8.34 6.32 14.58
N ASN A 27 8.02 6.84 15.75
CA ASN A 27 9.03 7.25 16.72
C ASN A 27 9.69 6.07 17.44
N ASN A 28 8.97 4.98 17.64
CA ASN A 28 9.48 3.83 18.40
C ASN A 28 10.06 2.72 17.53
N ALA A 29 9.63 2.63 16.27
CA ALA A 29 10.12 1.59 15.37
C ALA A 29 11.52 1.95 14.85
N PRO A 30 12.38 0.95 14.64
CA PRO A 30 13.67 1.22 14.01
C PRO A 30 13.48 1.85 12.63
N GLU A 31 14.42 2.71 12.24
CA GLU A 31 14.35 3.39 10.96
C GLU A 31 14.21 2.42 9.79
N ALA A 32 14.90 1.29 9.87
CA ALA A 32 14.83 0.27 8.82
C ALA A 32 13.41 -0.29 8.66
N VAL A 33 12.68 -0.43 9.78
CA VAL A 33 11.30 -0.91 9.74
C VAL A 33 10.38 0.11 9.09
N VAL A 34 10.54 1.37 9.45
CA VAL A 34 9.75 2.46 8.86
C VAL A 34 10.03 2.57 7.37
N ALA A 35 11.28 2.50 6.98
CA ALA A 35 11.67 2.56 5.56
C ALA A 35 11.08 1.37 4.79
N GLY A 36 11.08 0.18 5.40
CA GLY A 36 10.48 -1.00 4.79
C GLY A 36 8.99 -0.85 4.57
N GLU A 37 8.29 -0.24 5.53
CA GLU A 37 6.86 0.00 5.40
C GLU A 37 6.56 1.03 4.31
N ARG A 38 7.37 2.06 4.21
CA ARG A 38 7.23 3.05 3.15
C ARG A 38 7.43 2.45 1.78
N LYS A 39 8.40 1.53 1.66
CA LYS A 39 8.63 0.82 0.40
C LYS A 39 7.43 -0.04 0.04
N LYS A 40 6.87 -0.75 1.00
CA LYS A 40 5.67 -1.56 0.78
C LYS A 40 4.52 -0.69 0.30
N LEU A 41 4.37 0.49 0.88
CA LEU A 41 3.32 1.42 0.48
C LEU A 41 3.52 1.86 -0.96
N SER A 42 4.75 2.20 -1.33
CA SER A 42 5.07 2.61 -2.69
C SER A 42 4.77 1.47 -3.68
N ASP A 43 5.15 0.24 -3.33
CA ASP A 43 4.90 -0.93 -4.17
C ASP A 43 3.40 -1.18 -4.31
N ALA A 44 2.65 -1.02 -3.23
CA ALA A 44 1.20 -1.20 -3.26
C ALA A 44 0.55 -0.15 -4.16
N ASN A 45 0.99 1.11 -4.09
CA ASN A 45 0.48 2.17 -4.95
C ASN A 45 0.72 1.86 -6.43
N SER A 46 1.94 1.41 -6.76
CA SER A 46 2.27 1.05 -8.13
C SER A 46 1.41 -0.11 -8.62
N LYS A 47 1.20 -1.09 -7.77
CA LYS A 47 0.40 -2.26 -8.12
C LYS A 47 -1.06 -1.88 -8.34
N ILE A 48 -1.60 -1.02 -7.48
CA ILE A 48 -2.98 -0.55 -7.63
C ILE A 48 -3.13 0.20 -8.95
N GLU A 49 -2.18 1.06 -9.28
CA GLU A 49 -2.23 1.82 -10.51
C GLU A 49 -2.23 0.88 -11.73
N THR A 50 -1.36 -0.12 -11.72
CA THR A 50 -1.30 -1.11 -12.79
C THR A 50 -2.61 -1.88 -12.90
N LEU A 51 -3.18 -2.29 -11.78
CA LEU A 51 -4.43 -3.03 -11.76
C LEU A 51 -5.59 -2.18 -12.29
N ARG A 52 -5.61 -0.90 -11.95
CA ARG A 52 -6.64 0.01 -12.44
C ARG A 52 -6.53 0.20 -13.95
N GLU A 53 -5.32 0.30 -14.47
CA GLU A 53 -5.09 0.40 -15.90
C GLU A 53 -5.57 -0.87 -16.60
N THR A 54 -5.27 -2.03 -16.03
CA THR A 54 -5.72 -3.30 -16.56
C THR A 54 -7.24 -3.37 -16.59
N LEU A 55 -7.88 -2.96 -15.51
CA LEU A 55 -9.33 -2.97 -15.40
C LEU A 55 -9.96 -2.04 -16.45
N ALA A 56 -9.38 -0.86 -16.62
CA ALA A 56 -9.86 0.09 -17.63
C ALA A 56 -9.71 -0.47 -19.03
N ALA A 57 -8.63 -1.19 -19.29
CA ALA A 57 -8.39 -1.79 -20.61
C ALA A 57 -9.36 -2.93 -20.91
N LEU A 58 -9.92 -3.54 -19.88
CA LEU A 58 -10.88 -4.63 -20.05
C LEU A 58 -12.29 -4.15 -20.38
N LYS A 59 -12.54 -2.87 -20.23
CA LYS A 59 -13.83 -2.29 -20.61
C LYS A 59 -13.87 -2.09 -22.13
#